data_76baacb7f2b8e45d766cfc0fb12942a3
#
_entry.id   76baacb7f2b8e45d766cfc0fb12942a3
#
_cell.length_a   1.000
_cell.length_b   1.000
_cell.length_c   1.000
_cell.angle_alpha   90.00
_cell.angle_beta   90.00
_cell.angle_gamma   90.00
#
_symmetry.space_group_name_H-M   'P 1'
#
loop_
_entity.id
_entity.type
_entity.pdbx_description
1 polymer ?
#
loop_
_entity_poly.entity_id
_entity_poly.type
_entity_poly.pdbx_seq_one_letter_code
_entity_poly.pdbx_strand_id
1 'polypeptide(L)'
;ETGKRIIKNVLGKTQAEVKEKLKVAISESQKLDVSKAGAYTVASWVRTWYEVYAEPRIRPNTKAYYTNYIENHIIPGIGNISLDKLTTIQIQRFYNNLQKTGRVQRKNFPPLKDASLSPRVVRGVHTLLHNCLEQAVAERLILANPAQGCKLPQLEKQEMKILPQEKIGLYLAEAEKRGLLAAFYLELTTGLRRGELLALQ
;
A
#
# COMPACT_ATOMS: atom_id res chain seq x y z
N GLU A 1 6.50 -31.50 -4.41
CA GLU A 1 7.98 -31.38 -4.55
C GLU A 1 8.34 -31.61 -6.01
N THR A 2 8.63 -30.59 -6.78
CA THR A 2 8.86 -30.68 -8.23
C THR A 2 10.24 -31.20 -8.61
N GLY A 3 11.10 -31.58 -7.68
CA GLY A 3 12.43 -32.19 -7.93
C GLY A 3 13.36 -31.45 -8.93
N LYS A 4 12.99 -30.25 -9.39
CA LYS A 4 13.80 -29.49 -10.35
C LYS A 4 15.04 -28.92 -9.67
N ARG A 5 16.21 -29.35 -10.14
CA ARG A 5 17.50 -28.88 -9.68
C ARG A 5 17.73 -27.45 -10.18
N ILE A 6 17.85 -26.49 -9.26
CA ILE A 6 18.19 -25.10 -9.58
C ILE A 6 19.72 -25.00 -9.60
N ILE A 7 20.29 -24.65 -10.76
CA ILE A 7 21.74 -24.49 -10.93
C ILE A 7 22.04 -23.01 -11.11
N LYS A 8 22.89 -22.44 -10.26
CA LYS A 8 23.41 -21.06 -10.37
C LYS A 8 24.90 -21.12 -10.70
N ASN A 9 25.30 -20.62 -11.86
CA ASN A 9 26.71 -20.56 -12.26
C ASN A 9 27.34 -19.29 -11.71
N VAL A 10 28.56 -19.42 -11.15
CA VAL A 10 29.35 -18.31 -10.65
C VAL A 10 30.63 -18.19 -11.50
N LEU A 11 30.83 -17.03 -12.11
CA LEU A 11 31.95 -16.75 -12.98
C LEU A 11 32.79 -15.61 -12.38
N GLY A 12 34.12 -15.71 -12.51
CA GLY A 12 35.09 -14.68 -12.09
C GLY A 12 36.40 -14.79 -12.87
N LYS A 13 37.15 -13.70 -12.87
CA LYS A 13 38.45 -13.62 -13.57
C LYS A 13 39.60 -14.33 -12.80
N THR A 14 39.44 -14.48 -11.48
CA THR A 14 40.39 -15.13 -10.60
C THR A 14 39.75 -16.17 -9.70
N GLN A 15 40.51 -17.16 -9.24
CA GLN A 15 40.01 -18.18 -8.33
C GLN A 15 39.54 -17.60 -6.98
N ALA A 16 40.22 -16.55 -6.50
CA ALA A 16 39.82 -15.85 -5.27
C ALA A 16 38.46 -15.17 -5.44
N GLU A 17 38.22 -14.50 -6.55
CA GLU A 17 36.94 -13.85 -6.89
C GLU A 17 35.76 -14.86 -6.98
N VAL A 18 36.02 -16.01 -7.61
CA VAL A 18 35.02 -17.09 -7.70
C VAL A 18 34.68 -17.66 -6.32
N LYS A 19 35.71 -17.87 -5.45
CA LYS A 19 35.48 -18.33 -4.07
C LYS A 19 34.64 -17.36 -3.25
N GLU A 20 34.94 -16.06 -3.33
CA GLU A 20 34.14 -15.02 -2.65
C GLU A 20 32.71 -14.98 -3.17
N LYS A 21 32.52 -14.92 -4.48
CA LYS A 21 31.18 -14.95 -5.10
C LYS A 21 30.41 -16.24 -4.75
N LEU A 22 31.10 -17.38 -4.66
CA LEU A 22 30.48 -18.64 -4.27
C LEU A 22 30.03 -18.62 -2.82
N LYS A 23 30.85 -18.10 -1.89
CA LYS A 23 30.46 -17.92 -0.48
C LYS A 23 29.21 -17.04 -0.34
N VAL A 24 29.18 -15.92 -1.06
CA VAL A 24 28.02 -15.03 -1.09
C VAL A 24 26.80 -15.75 -1.63
N ALA A 25 26.91 -16.45 -2.77
CA ALA A 25 25.80 -17.20 -3.37
C ALA A 25 25.27 -18.32 -2.46
N ILE A 26 26.15 -19.02 -1.73
CA ILE A 26 25.75 -20.03 -0.74
C ILE A 26 25.04 -19.38 0.44
N SER A 27 25.55 -18.28 0.98
CA SER A 27 24.92 -17.57 2.10
C SER A 27 23.53 -17.00 1.72
N GLU A 28 23.40 -16.51 0.49
CA GLU A 28 22.10 -16.05 -0.05
C GLU A 28 21.12 -17.22 -0.20
N SER A 29 21.57 -18.36 -0.73
CA SER A 29 20.72 -19.54 -0.90
C SER A 29 20.27 -20.14 0.45
N GLN A 30 21.08 -20.01 1.50
CA GLN A 30 20.71 -20.40 2.86
C GLN A 30 19.69 -19.45 3.50
N LYS A 31 19.67 -18.17 3.07
CA LYS A 31 18.72 -17.16 3.53
C LYS A 31 17.39 -17.21 2.78
N LEU A 32 17.36 -17.77 1.58
CA LEU A 32 16.16 -17.94 0.78
C LEU A 32 15.61 -19.37 0.94
N ASP A 33 14.29 -19.49 1.02
CA ASP A 33 13.63 -20.77 0.82
C ASP A 33 13.59 -21.06 -0.69
N VAL A 34 14.62 -21.72 -1.19
CA VAL A 34 14.81 -22.01 -2.62
C VAL A 34 13.64 -22.81 -3.20
N SER A 35 12.91 -23.58 -2.37
CA SER A 35 11.72 -24.34 -2.77
C SER A 35 10.56 -23.43 -3.14
N LYS A 36 10.52 -22.22 -2.59
CA LYS A 36 9.48 -21.22 -2.79
C LYS A 36 9.94 -20.04 -3.68
N ALA A 37 11.23 -19.97 -4.02
CA ALA A 37 11.76 -18.91 -4.89
C ALA A 37 11.10 -18.97 -6.27
N GLY A 38 10.47 -17.88 -6.69
CA GLY A 38 9.74 -17.78 -7.95
C GLY A 38 8.33 -18.39 -7.96
N ALA A 39 7.85 -18.96 -6.86
CA ALA A 39 6.49 -19.50 -6.74
C ALA A 39 5.40 -18.41 -6.74
N TYR A 40 5.77 -17.18 -6.33
CA TYR A 40 4.82 -16.09 -6.18
C TYR A 40 5.08 -14.96 -7.18
N THR A 41 3.98 -14.47 -7.77
CA THR A 41 3.93 -13.12 -8.34
C THR A 41 3.60 -12.11 -7.24
N VAL A 42 3.82 -10.81 -7.49
CA VAL A 42 3.38 -9.76 -6.55
C VAL A 42 1.88 -9.86 -6.27
N ALA A 43 1.05 -10.14 -7.31
CA ALA A 43 -0.38 -10.30 -7.13
C ALA A 43 -0.75 -11.47 -6.22
N SER A 44 -0.17 -12.64 -6.44
CA SER A 44 -0.47 -13.82 -5.62
C SER A 44 0.01 -13.64 -4.18
N TRP A 45 1.22 -13.07 -3.99
CA TRP A 45 1.75 -12.85 -2.66
C TRP A 45 0.95 -11.81 -1.87
N VAL A 46 0.59 -10.68 -2.48
CA VAL A 46 -0.15 -9.62 -1.79
C VAL A 46 -1.53 -10.08 -1.33
N ARG A 47 -2.20 -10.94 -2.11
CA ARG A 47 -3.47 -11.56 -1.70
C ARG A 47 -3.29 -12.52 -0.53
N THR A 48 -2.32 -13.44 -0.63
CA THR A 48 -1.99 -14.36 0.47
C THR A 48 -1.62 -13.60 1.75
N TRP A 49 -0.79 -12.57 1.63
CA TRP A 49 -0.42 -11.73 2.76
C TRP A 49 -1.63 -11.02 3.37
N TYR A 50 -2.51 -10.48 2.53
CA TYR A 50 -3.70 -9.80 3.00
C TYR A 50 -4.61 -10.75 3.77
N GLU A 51 -4.93 -11.90 3.22
CA GLU A 51 -5.83 -12.89 3.81
C GLU A 51 -5.28 -13.48 5.13
N VAL A 52 -3.99 -13.84 5.14
CA VAL A 52 -3.39 -14.56 6.26
C VAL A 52 -2.91 -13.62 7.38
N TYR A 53 -2.28 -12.50 7.02
CA TYR A 53 -1.58 -11.66 8.00
C TYR A 53 -2.29 -10.35 8.32
N ALA A 54 -2.91 -9.70 7.34
CA ALA A 54 -3.46 -8.37 7.51
C ALA A 54 -4.94 -8.38 7.92
N GLU A 55 -5.79 -9.08 7.17
CA GLU A 55 -7.24 -9.04 7.34
C GLU A 55 -7.74 -9.39 8.75
N PRO A 56 -7.18 -10.40 9.46
CA PRO A 56 -7.64 -10.75 10.81
C PRO A 56 -7.36 -9.67 11.87
N ARG A 57 -6.43 -8.74 11.59
CA ARG A 57 -5.91 -7.76 12.57
C ARG A 57 -6.39 -6.34 12.34
N ILE A 58 -7.05 -6.06 11.21
CA ILE A 58 -7.45 -4.71 10.83
C ILE A 58 -8.95 -4.47 10.96
N ARG A 59 -9.33 -3.21 11.22
CA ARG A 59 -10.72 -2.79 11.34
C ARG A 59 -11.42 -2.79 9.97
N PRO A 60 -12.79 -2.93 9.92
CA PRO A 60 -13.54 -2.98 8.67
C PRO A 60 -13.24 -1.83 7.68
N ASN A 61 -13.11 -0.60 8.18
CA ASN A 61 -12.77 0.55 7.34
C ASN A 61 -11.37 0.40 6.70
N THR A 62 -10.39 -0.13 7.44
CA THR A 62 -9.05 -0.39 6.91
C THR A 62 -9.07 -1.50 5.87
N LYS A 63 -9.91 -2.54 6.05
CA LYS A 63 -10.11 -3.61 5.06
C LYS A 63 -10.53 -3.02 3.71
N ALA A 64 -11.52 -2.11 3.70
CA ALA A 64 -11.97 -1.46 2.48
C ALA A 64 -10.85 -0.69 1.76
N TYR A 65 -10.00 0.04 2.51
CA TYR A 65 -8.84 0.73 1.93
C TYR A 65 -7.80 -0.24 1.38
N TYR A 66 -7.48 -1.31 2.10
CA TYR A 66 -6.49 -2.30 1.68
C TYR A 66 -6.94 -3.03 0.42
N THR A 67 -8.20 -3.49 0.37
CA THR A 67 -8.79 -4.11 -0.82
C THR A 67 -8.73 -3.17 -2.02
N ASN A 68 -9.08 -1.89 -1.82
CA ASN A 68 -8.98 -0.89 -2.89
C ASN A 68 -7.55 -0.70 -3.38
N TYR A 69 -6.56 -0.61 -2.49
CA TYR A 69 -5.14 -0.45 -2.87
C TYR A 69 -4.61 -1.67 -3.61
N ILE A 70 -4.99 -2.87 -3.18
CA ILE A 70 -4.56 -4.13 -3.79
C ILE A 70 -5.17 -4.28 -5.19
N GLU A 71 -6.50 -4.26 -5.28
CA GLU A 71 -7.20 -4.63 -6.53
C GLU A 71 -7.14 -3.52 -7.58
N ASN A 72 -7.18 -2.26 -7.18
CA ASN A 72 -7.23 -1.15 -8.14
C ASN A 72 -5.88 -0.53 -8.47
N HIS A 73 -4.84 -0.78 -7.68
CA HIS A 73 -3.54 -0.13 -7.88
C HIS A 73 -2.39 -1.13 -7.97
N ILE A 74 -2.18 -1.98 -6.95
CA ILE A 74 -0.99 -2.85 -6.89
C ILE A 74 -1.06 -3.93 -7.97
N ILE A 75 -2.16 -4.68 -8.03
CA ILE A 75 -2.32 -5.79 -8.98
C ILE A 75 -2.25 -5.31 -10.43
N PRO A 76 -2.99 -4.26 -10.85
CA PRO A 76 -2.89 -3.77 -12.22
C PRO A 76 -1.53 -3.18 -12.57
N GLY A 77 -0.84 -2.57 -11.59
CA GLY A 77 0.41 -1.86 -11.83
C GLY A 77 1.66 -2.74 -11.86
N ILE A 78 1.78 -3.67 -10.93
CA ILE A 78 2.98 -4.50 -10.73
C ILE A 78 2.68 -5.98 -10.45
N GLY A 79 1.41 -6.37 -10.43
CA GLY A 79 0.97 -7.71 -9.99
C GLY A 79 1.57 -8.87 -10.78
N ASN A 80 1.83 -8.69 -12.08
CA ASN A 80 2.38 -9.72 -12.97
C ASN A 80 3.89 -9.97 -12.79
N ILE A 81 4.56 -9.12 -12.01
CA ILE A 81 6.01 -9.27 -11.79
C ILE A 81 6.23 -10.41 -10.79
N SER A 82 7.20 -11.28 -11.09
CA SER A 82 7.65 -12.30 -10.13
C SER A 82 8.25 -11.63 -8.89
N LEU A 83 7.90 -12.12 -7.71
CA LEU A 83 8.26 -11.48 -6.43
C LEU A 83 9.78 -11.36 -6.23
N ASP A 84 10.51 -12.37 -6.65
CA ASP A 84 11.99 -12.43 -6.61
C ASP A 84 12.68 -11.47 -7.59
N LYS A 85 11.96 -11.02 -8.64
CA LYS A 85 12.46 -10.10 -9.68
C LYS A 85 12.01 -8.66 -9.49
N LEU A 86 11.22 -8.39 -8.44
CA LEU A 86 10.74 -7.05 -8.15
C LEU A 86 11.89 -6.15 -7.68
N THR A 87 12.08 -5.03 -8.38
CA THR A 87 13.17 -4.07 -8.09
C THR A 87 12.64 -2.74 -7.57
N THR A 88 13.48 -2.02 -6.82
CA THR A 88 13.16 -0.67 -6.31
C THR A 88 12.81 0.30 -7.44
N ILE A 89 13.47 0.21 -8.60
CA ILE A 89 13.18 1.06 -9.77
C ILE A 89 11.77 0.80 -10.32
N GLN A 90 11.34 -0.46 -10.37
CA GLN A 90 9.98 -0.81 -10.82
C GLN A 90 8.92 -0.25 -9.86
N ILE A 91 9.15 -0.37 -8.55
CA ILE A 91 8.25 0.19 -7.54
C ILE A 91 8.23 1.73 -7.63
N GLN A 92 9.40 2.38 -7.80
CA GLN A 92 9.45 3.84 -7.95
C GLN A 92 8.70 4.31 -9.20
N ARG A 93 8.86 3.63 -10.33
CA ARG A 93 8.09 3.93 -11.55
C ARG A 93 6.59 3.74 -11.33
N PHE A 94 6.21 2.70 -10.62
CA PHE A 94 4.82 2.46 -10.25
C PHE A 94 4.25 3.62 -9.42
N TYR A 95 4.93 4.10 -8.37
CA TYR A 95 4.47 5.26 -7.59
C TYR A 95 4.38 6.55 -8.42
N ASN A 96 5.35 6.80 -9.30
CA ASN A 96 5.32 7.94 -10.19
C ASN A 96 4.12 7.88 -11.17
N ASN A 97 3.79 6.68 -11.66
CA ASN A 97 2.60 6.48 -12.50
C ASN A 97 1.30 6.69 -11.72
N LEU A 98 1.21 6.21 -10.47
CA LEU A 98 0.05 6.46 -9.62
C LEU A 98 -0.20 7.95 -9.40
N GLN A 99 0.85 8.75 -9.22
CA GLN A 99 0.73 10.21 -9.10
C GLN A 99 0.16 10.86 -10.35
N LYS A 100 0.48 10.35 -11.55
CA LYS A 100 0.07 10.95 -12.83
C LYS A 100 -1.31 10.45 -13.29
N THR A 101 -1.53 9.16 -13.21
CA THR A 101 -2.68 8.48 -13.87
C THR A 101 -3.31 7.37 -13.02
N GLY A 102 -3.06 7.38 -11.72
CA GLY A 102 -3.49 6.28 -10.84
C GLY A 102 -4.97 6.28 -10.46
N ARG A 103 -5.72 7.33 -10.76
CA ARG A 103 -7.12 7.42 -10.37
C ARG A 103 -8.00 6.55 -11.26
N VAL A 104 -8.77 5.65 -10.64
CA VAL A 104 -9.63 4.72 -11.38
C VAL A 104 -10.97 5.39 -11.70
N GLN A 105 -11.34 5.37 -13.00
CA GLN A 105 -12.64 5.84 -13.46
C GLN A 105 -13.76 4.92 -12.97
N ARG A 106 -14.76 5.46 -12.29
CA ARG A 106 -15.96 4.71 -11.88
C ARG A 106 -16.98 4.72 -13.01
N LYS A 107 -17.60 3.56 -13.28
CA LYS A 107 -18.53 3.37 -14.42
C LYS A 107 -19.67 4.38 -14.52
N ASN A 108 -20.22 4.84 -13.41
CA ASN A 108 -21.41 5.71 -13.38
C ASN A 108 -21.08 7.17 -13.04
N PHE A 109 -19.82 7.59 -13.21
CA PHE A 109 -19.40 8.96 -12.93
C PHE A 109 -18.88 9.63 -14.20
N PRO A 110 -18.99 10.97 -14.31
CA PRO A 110 -18.44 11.70 -15.44
C PRO A 110 -16.93 11.45 -15.58
N PRO A 111 -16.37 11.62 -16.79
CA PRO A 111 -14.95 11.45 -17.02
C PRO A 111 -14.10 12.25 -16.04
N LEU A 112 -13.02 11.66 -15.57
CA LEU A 112 -12.10 12.30 -14.65
C LEU A 112 -11.43 13.50 -15.33
N LYS A 113 -11.58 14.69 -14.76
CA LYS A 113 -10.82 15.89 -15.19
C LYS A 113 -9.34 15.78 -14.82
N ASP A 114 -9.03 15.05 -13.74
CA ASP A 114 -7.70 14.78 -13.24
C ASP A 114 -7.59 13.32 -12.86
N ALA A 115 -6.67 12.62 -13.50
CA ALA A 115 -6.40 11.20 -13.27
C ALA A 115 -5.33 10.96 -12.20
N SER A 116 -4.80 12.02 -11.58
CA SER A 116 -3.77 11.91 -10.55
C SER A 116 -4.30 11.35 -9.23
N LEU A 117 -3.46 10.63 -8.50
CA LEU A 117 -3.72 10.26 -7.11
C LEU A 117 -3.03 11.23 -6.16
N SER A 118 -3.73 11.55 -5.07
CA SER A 118 -3.16 12.40 -4.03
C SER A 118 -1.92 11.76 -3.39
N PRO A 119 -0.94 12.56 -2.95
CA PRO A 119 0.23 12.07 -2.22
C PRO A 119 -0.10 11.16 -1.04
N ARG A 120 -1.22 11.43 -0.35
CA ARG A 120 -1.68 10.63 0.79
C ARG A 120 -2.06 9.19 0.38
N VAL A 121 -2.73 9.03 -0.76
CA VAL A 121 -3.11 7.70 -1.29
C VAL A 121 -1.88 6.92 -1.73
N VAL A 122 -0.95 7.55 -2.46
CA VAL A 122 0.30 6.92 -2.88
C VAL A 122 1.12 6.44 -1.68
N ARG A 123 1.18 7.23 -0.61
CA ARG A 123 1.82 6.83 0.65
C ARG A 123 1.09 5.67 1.32
N GLY A 124 -0.25 5.63 1.27
CA GLY A 124 -1.04 4.50 1.77
C GLY A 124 -0.74 3.21 1.02
N VAL A 125 -0.66 3.27 -0.31
CA VAL A 125 -0.26 2.14 -1.16
C VAL A 125 1.17 1.68 -0.83
N HIS A 126 2.10 2.63 -0.64
CA HIS A 126 3.47 2.31 -0.23
C HIS A 126 3.50 1.59 1.13
N THR A 127 2.79 2.11 2.15
CA THR A 127 2.78 1.50 3.49
C THR A 127 2.29 0.05 3.44
N LEU A 128 1.21 -0.21 2.68
CA LEU A 128 0.72 -1.57 2.50
C LEU A 128 1.74 -2.46 1.79
N LEU A 129 2.27 -2.01 0.66
CA LEU A 129 3.24 -2.77 -0.14
C LEU A 129 4.53 -3.02 0.64
N HIS A 130 5.03 -2.02 1.38
CA HIS A 130 6.20 -2.15 2.23
C HIS A 130 6.00 -3.23 3.30
N ASN A 131 4.88 -3.21 4.02
CA ASN A 131 4.58 -4.21 5.05
C ASN A 131 4.42 -5.63 4.46
N CYS A 132 3.77 -5.73 3.30
CA CYS A 132 3.64 -6.98 2.58
C CYS A 132 5.00 -7.56 2.17
N LEU A 133 5.91 -6.72 1.68
CA LEU A 133 7.25 -7.14 1.26
C LEU A 133 8.17 -7.42 2.46
N GLU A 134 8.02 -6.72 3.60
CA GLU A 134 8.69 -7.09 4.85
C GLU A 134 8.31 -8.50 5.31
N GLN A 135 7.03 -8.87 5.21
CA GLN A 135 6.62 -10.23 5.52
C GLN A 135 7.23 -11.23 4.53
N ALA A 136 7.37 -10.87 3.24
CA ALA A 136 8.04 -11.73 2.25
C ALA A 136 9.52 -11.96 2.60
N VAL A 137 10.20 -10.97 3.18
CA VAL A 137 11.57 -11.13 3.71
C VAL A 137 11.56 -12.08 4.90
N ALA A 138 10.61 -11.90 5.85
CA ALA A 138 10.48 -12.78 7.02
C ALA A 138 10.21 -14.25 6.63
N GLU A 139 9.39 -14.46 5.58
CA GLU A 139 9.10 -15.79 5.00
C GLU A 139 10.23 -16.33 4.10
N ARG A 140 11.33 -15.59 3.96
CA ARG A 140 12.49 -15.95 3.13
C ARG A 140 12.17 -16.13 1.64
N LEU A 141 11.14 -15.43 1.15
CA LEU A 141 10.77 -15.42 -0.27
C LEU A 141 11.64 -14.47 -1.09
N ILE A 142 12.12 -13.39 -0.45
CA ILE A 142 13.04 -12.39 -1.00
C ILE A 142 14.11 -12.04 0.02
N LEU A 143 15.28 -11.60 -0.46
CA LEU A 143 16.43 -11.29 0.42
C LEU A 143 16.30 -9.97 1.16
N ALA A 144 15.69 -8.97 0.51
CA ALA A 144 15.55 -7.62 1.03
C ALA A 144 14.26 -7.00 0.48
N ASN A 145 13.72 -6.03 1.20
CA ASN A 145 12.53 -5.32 0.79
C ASN A 145 12.84 -4.24 -0.27
N PRO A 146 12.43 -4.44 -1.53
CA PRO A 146 12.72 -3.46 -2.59
C PRO A 146 11.94 -2.14 -2.45
N ALA A 147 10.93 -2.05 -1.59
CA ALA A 147 10.20 -0.82 -1.33
C ALA A 147 10.93 0.13 -0.38
N GLN A 148 11.92 -0.35 0.40
CA GLN A 148 12.60 0.44 1.44
C GLN A 148 13.34 1.67 0.88
N GLY A 149 13.90 1.60 -0.34
CA GLY A 149 14.66 2.68 -0.96
C GLY A 149 13.83 3.68 -1.78
N CYS A 150 12.50 3.55 -1.83
CA CYS A 150 11.65 4.38 -2.67
C CYS A 150 11.47 5.79 -2.13
N LYS A 151 11.44 6.78 -3.04
CA LYS A 151 11.11 8.18 -2.73
C LYS A 151 9.61 8.40 -2.82
N LEU A 152 9.04 8.94 -1.75
CA LEU A 152 7.61 9.20 -1.66
C LEU A 152 7.28 10.67 -1.90
N PRO A 153 6.08 10.98 -2.46
CA PRO A 153 5.65 12.35 -2.64
C PRO A 153 5.52 13.07 -1.29
N GLN A 154 5.83 14.36 -1.28
CA GLN A 154 5.66 15.19 -0.09
C GLN A 154 4.16 15.42 0.17
N LEU A 155 3.81 15.50 1.45
CA LEU A 155 2.48 15.91 1.87
C LEU A 155 2.49 17.43 2.07
N GLU A 156 1.65 18.12 1.31
CA GLU A 156 1.41 19.53 1.58
C GLU A 156 0.62 19.69 2.89
N LYS A 157 1.11 20.54 3.76
CA LYS A 157 0.36 20.98 4.93
C LYS A 157 -0.78 21.87 4.44
N GLN A 158 -2.00 21.38 4.51
CA GLN A 158 -3.17 22.22 4.33
C GLN A 158 -3.58 22.76 5.71
N GLU A 159 -3.74 24.07 5.81
CA GLU A 159 -4.36 24.67 6.99
C GLU A 159 -5.82 24.22 7.09
N MET A 160 -6.22 23.84 8.31
CA MET A 160 -7.60 23.49 8.54
C MET A 160 -8.49 24.72 8.42
N LYS A 161 -9.50 24.64 7.54
CA LYS A 161 -10.52 25.68 7.44
C LYS A 161 -11.47 25.50 8.63
N ILE A 162 -11.43 26.47 9.52
CA ILE A 162 -12.39 26.55 10.64
C ILE A 162 -13.65 27.28 10.19
N LEU A 163 -14.81 26.88 10.73
CA LEU A 163 -16.06 27.59 10.51
C LEU A 163 -16.00 28.96 11.24
N PRO A 164 -16.11 30.08 10.53
CA PRO A 164 -16.13 31.40 11.17
C PRO A 164 -17.32 31.54 12.11
N GLN A 165 -17.12 32.26 13.21
CA GLN A 165 -18.17 32.42 14.24
C GLN A 165 -19.46 33.02 13.70
N GLU A 166 -19.36 33.95 12.75
CA GLU A 166 -20.52 34.60 12.12
C GLU A 166 -21.38 33.63 11.27
N LYS A 167 -20.78 32.49 10.85
CA LYS A 167 -21.47 31.47 10.05
C LYS A 167 -22.09 30.34 10.86
N ILE A 168 -21.85 30.29 12.18
CA ILE A 168 -22.39 29.22 13.05
C ILE A 168 -23.90 29.22 13.05
N GLY A 169 -24.54 30.43 13.14
CA GLY A 169 -25.99 30.55 13.10
C GLY A 169 -26.61 30.02 11.80
N LEU A 170 -26.00 30.34 10.66
CA LEU A 170 -26.48 29.87 9.36
C LEU A 170 -26.30 28.33 9.22
N TYR A 171 -25.18 27.80 9.75
CA TYR A 171 -24.90 26.38 9.77
C TYR A 171 -25.96 25.60 10.59
N LEU A 172 -26.31 26.08 11.78
CA LEU A 172 -27.31 25.44 12.63
C LEU A 172 -28.73 25.56 12.05
N ALA A 173 -29.08 26.70 11.45
CA ALA A 173 -30.35 26.87 10.77
C ALA A 173 -30.51 25.90 9.58
N GLU A 174 -29.46 25.66 8.82
CA GLU A 174 -29.52 24.67 7.74
C GLU A 174 -29.60 23.23 8.28
N ALA A 175 -28.94 22.94 9.41
CA ALA A 175 -29.04 21.64 10.09
C ALA A 175 -30.46 21.39 10.62
N GLU A 176 -31.14 22.42 11.12
CA GLU A 176 -32.54 22.36 11.59
C GLU A 176 -33.51 22.03 10.44
N LYS A 177 -33.39 22.72 9.30
CA LYS A 177 -34.18 22.43 8.09
C LYS A 177 -34.09 20.98 7.64
N ARG A 178 -32.92 20.35 7.89
CA ARG A 178 -32.67 18.94 7.54
C ARG A 178 -33.05 17.94 8.64
N GLY A 179 -33.54 18.39 9.79
CA GLY A 179 -33.86 17.54 10.93
C GLY A 179 -32.62 16.98 11.67
N LEU A 180 -31.45 17.62 11.50
CA LEU A 180 -30.19 17.15 12.05
C LEU A 180 -29.60 18.09 13.11
N LEU A 181 -30.38 19.07 13.60
CA LEU A 181 -29.93 20.11 14.53
C LEU A 181 -29.22 19.52 15.77
N ALA A 182 -29.86 18.55 16.43
CA ALA A 182 -29.32 17.96 17.66
C ALA A 182 -27.93 17.37 17.47
N ALA A 183 -27.72 16.62 16.37
CA ALA A 183 -26.44 15.99 16.06
C ALA A 183 -25.36 17.04 15.80
N PHE A 184 -25.63 18.05 14.96
CA PHE A 184 -24.65 19.10 14.63
C PHE A 184 -24.40 20.06 15.78
N TYR A 185 -25.41 20.35 16.59
CA TYR A 185 -25.25 21.15 17.80
C TYR A 185 -24.35 20.45 18.83
N LEU A 186 -24.58 19.13 19.04
CA LEU A 186 -23.77 18.31 19.92
C LEU A 186 -22.32 18.21 19.44
N GLU A 187 -22.11 18.03 18.12
CA GLU A 187 -20.78 17.99 17.52
C GLU A 187 -20.00 19.29 17.73
N LEU A 188 -20.65 20.45 17.51
CA LEU A 188 -20.06 21.77 17.71
C LEU A 188 -19.69 22.07 19.17
N THR A 189 -20.55 21.67 20.10
CA THR A 189 -20.36 21.97 21.54
C THR A 189 -19.41 21.02 22.23
N THR A 190 -19.31 19.76 21.79
CA THR A 190 -18.50 18.72 22.45
C THR A 190 -17.21 18.40 21.69
N GLY A 191 -17.13 18.75 20.39
CA GLY A 191 -15.99 18.37 19.56
C GLY A 191 -15.88 16.86 19.26
N LEU A 192 -16.94 16.09 19.46
CA LEU A 192 -16.99 14.66 19.18
C LEU A 192 -16.72 14.40 17.69
N ARG A 193 -15.95 13.35 17.42
CA ARG A 193 -15.82 12.87 16.03
C ARG A 193 -17.13 12.24 15.57
N ARG A 194 -17.43 12.36 14.28
CA ARG A 194 -18.66 11.78 13.69
C ARG A 194 -18.92 10.32 14.12
N GLY A 195 -17.88 9.48 14.20
CA GLY A 195 -18.03 8.09 14.64
C GLY A 195 -18.38 7.94 16.12
N GLU A 196 -17.89 8.84 16.94
CA GLU A 196 -18.22 8.91 18.38
C GLU A 196 -19.64 9.42 18.58
N LEU A 197 -20.03 10.46 17.83
CA LEU A 197 -21.39 10.99 17.84
C LEU A 197 -22.43 9.93 17.42
N LEU A 198 -22.17 9.18 16.36
CA LEU A 198 -23.08 8.13 15.87
C LEU A 198 -23.11 6.88 16.76
N ALA A 199 -22.16 6.73 17.69
CA ALA A 199 -22.12 5.64 18.66
C ALA A 199 -22.85 5.98 19.97
N LEU A 200 -23.32 7.21 20.15
CA LEU A 200 -24.16 7.57 21.29
C LEU A 200 -25.51 6.88 21.16
N GLN A 201 -25.90 6.14 22.18
CA GLN A 201 -27.18 5.46 22.33
C GLN A 201 -28.13 6.28 23.18
#